data_92270472505eeb0f3b7feb2917f04d1e
#
_entry.id   92270472505eeb0f3b7feb2917f04d1e
#
_cell.length_a   1.000
_cell.length_b   1.000
_cell.length_c   1.000
_cell.angle_alpha   90.00
_cell.angle_beta   90.00
_cell.angle_gamma   90.00
#
_symmetry.space_group_name_H-M   'P 1'
#
loop_
_entity.id
_entity.type
_entity.pdbx_description
1 polymer ?
#
loop_
_entity_poly.entity_id
_entity_poly.type
_entity_poly.pdbx_seq_one_letter_code
_entity_poly.pdbx_strand_id
1 'polypeptide(L)'
;MRTTRRNPAFVAFERQYRELRDENRKHLLLAGFEGVYVAFADDARIIATALDETGTPAQVVGCAIPAEDANDILQRLVRAGYGVAIAEATESPDSARRRGAPTPRREVVRIITPIREEPSPAVINCR
;
A
#
# COMPACT_ATOMS: atom_id res chain seq x y z
N MET A 1 -5.19 8.13 -27.42
CA MET A 1 -5.06 7.77 -26.97
C MET A 1 -4.82 7.08 -26.68
N ARG A 2 -4.45 6.76 -26.56
CA ARG A 2 -4.19 6.05 -26.33
C ARG A 2 -4.06 5.37 -25.57
N THR A 3 -4.07 4.85 -25.36
CA THR A 3 -3.98 4.31 -24.81
C THR A 3 -3.72 3.64 -24.25
N THR A 4 -4.07 3.26 -24.28
CA THR A 4 -3.65 2.68 -23.31
C THR A 4 -3.36 1.34 -23.40
N ARG A 5 -2.40 1.01 -23.88
CA ARG A 5 -2.01 -0.29 -23.92
C ARG A 5 -1.50 -0.71 -22.63
N ARG A 6 -2.09 -1.66 -22.04
CA ARG A 6 -1.69 -2.10 -20.74
C ARG A 6 -0.45 -2.94 -20.83
N ASN A 7 0.51 -2.61 -20.01
CA ASN A 7 1.71 -3.40 -19.83
C ASN A 7 1.33 -4.72 -19.14
N PRO A 8 1.70 -5.88 -19.72
CA PRO A 8 1.34 -7.16 -19.10
C PRO A 8 1.86 -7.31 -17.68
N ALA A 9 3.03 -6.77 -17.38
CA ALA A 9 3.56 -6.83 -16.04
C ALA A 9 2.68 -6.05 -15.07
N PHE A 10 2.19 -4.89 -15.50
CA PHE A 10 1.33 -4.08 -14.64
C PHE A 10 -0.03 -4.73 -14.44
N VAL A 11 -0.58 -5.35 -15.48
CA VAL A 11 -1.85 -6.05 -15.36
C VAL A 11 -1.74 -7.20 -14.35
N ALA A 12 -0.65 -7.96 -14.44
CA ALA A 12 -0.42 -9.04 -13.50
C ALA A 12 -0.20 -8.51 -12.08
N PHE A 13 0.51 -7.39 -11.95
CA PHE A 13 0.72 -6.75 -10.66
C PHE A 13 -0.61 -6.31 -10.05
N GLU A 14 -1.47 -5.71 -10.84
CA GLU A 14 -2.77 -5.26 -10.36
C GLU A 14 -3.60 -6.43 -9.85
N ARG A 15 -3.53 -7.57 -10.54
CA ARG A 15 -4.23 -8.76 -10.09
C ARG A 15 -3.68 -9.24 -8.75
N GLN A 16 -2.35 -9.26 -8.59
CA GLN A 16 -1.75 -9.62 -7.32
C GLN A 16 -2.19 -8.68 -6.21
N TYR A 17 -2.25 -7.40 -6.52
CA TYR A 17 -2.67 -6.41 -5.54
C TYR A 17 -4.08 -6.73 -5.03
N ARG A 18 -4.98 -7.05 -5.94
CA ARG A 18 -6.35 -7.37 -5.54
C ARG A 18 -6.44 -8.60 -4.67
N GLU A 19 -5.64 -9.61 -4.99
CA GLU A 19 -5.62 -10.83 -4.19
C GLU A 19 -5.08 -10.54 -2.80
N LEU A 20 -4.00 -9.79 -2.71
CA LEU A 20 -3.44 -9.44 -1.42
C LEU A 20 -4.38 -8.53 -0.62
N ARG A 21 -5.07 -7.65 -1.32
CA ARG A 21 -6.04 -6.77 -0.68
C ARG A 21 -7.15 -7.57 -0.03
N ASP A 22 -7.62 -8.61 -0.71
CA ASP A 22 -8.67 -9.45 -0.16
C ASP A 22 -8.21 -10.17 1.10
N GLU A 23 -6.93 -10.50 1.16
CA GLU A 23 -6.38 -11.20 2.33
C GLU A 23 -6.04 -10.26 3.47
N ASN A 24 -6.00 -8.96 3.22
CA ASN A 24 -5.53 -7.99 4.21
C ASN A 24 -6.47 -6.80 4.31
N ARG A 25 -7.75 -7.08 4.49
CA ARG A 25 -8.76 -6.04 4.41
C ARG A 25 -8.74 -5.02 5.52
N LYS A 26 -8.07 -5.37 6.63
CA LYS A 26 -8.06 -4.46 7.77
C LYS A 26 -7.07 -3.34 7.64
N HIS A 27 -6.23 -3.36 6.63
CA HIS A 27 -5.15 -2.39 6.49
C HIS A 27 -5.17 -1.81 5.09
N LEU A 28 -4.63 -0.60 4.97
CA LEU A 28 -4.33 -0.08 3.64
C LEU A 28 -3.21 -0.91 3.05
N LEU A 29 -3.25 -1.16 1.74
CA LEU A 29 -2.24 -1.97 1.10
C LEU A 29 -1.40 -1.14 0.15
N LEU A 30 -0.10 -1.15 0.36
CA LEU A 30 0.88 -0.58 -0.55
C LEU A 30 1.73 -1.71 -1.08
N ALA A 31 1.85 -1.80 -2.39
CA ALA A 31 2.61 -2.87 -3.03
C ALA A 31 3.73 -2.29 -3.86
N GLY A 32 4.93 -2.80 -3.68
CA GLY A 32 6.10 -2.33 -4.42
C GLY A 32 6.08 -2.77 -5.86
N PHE A 33 6.37 -1.84 -6.77
CA PHE A 33 6.43 -2.11 -8.20
C PHE A 33 7.42 -1.13 -8.83
N GLU A 34 8.57 -1.65 -9.22
CA GLU A 34 9.55 -0.89 -10.01
C GLU A 34 9.90 0.46 -9.38
N GLY A 35 10.25 0.43 -8.12
CA GLY A 35 10.76 1.64 -7.47
C GLY A 35 9.70 2.53 -6.84
N VAL A 36 8.43 2.14 -6.93
CA VAL A 36 7.37 2.90 -6.27
C VAL A 36 6.50 1.95 -5.47
N TYR A 37 5.72 2.50 -4.57
CA TYR A 37 4.68 1.76 -3.88
C TYR A 37 3.34 2.22 -4.42
N VAL A 38 2.51 1.27 -4.78
CA VAL A 38 1.27 1.55 -5.51
C VAL A 38 0.08 1.11 -4.66
N ALA A 39 -0.97 1.90 -4.69
CA ALA A 39 -2.26 1.54 -4.13
C ALA A 39 -3.33 1.80 -5.17
N PHE A 40 -4.42 1.05 -5.11
CA PHE A 40 -5.51 1.17 -6.06
C PHE A 40 -6.82 1.39 -5.34
N ALA A 41 -7.77 1.95 -6.06
CA ALA A 41 -9.18 2.02 -5.67
C ALA A 41 -9.34 2.72 -4.32
N ASP A 42 -10.05 2.08 -3.40
CA ASP A 42 -10.35 2.71 -2.11
C ASP A 42 -9.10 3.03 -1.31
N ASP A 43 -8.11 2.16 -1.36
CA ASP A 43 -6.86 2.43 -0.65
C ASP A 43 -6.18 3.68 -1.20
N ALA A 44 -6.15 3.82 -2.52
CA ALA A 44 -5.55 5.00 -3.14
C ALA A 44 -6.30 6.26 -2.74
N ARG A 45 -7.63 6.18 -2.71
CA ARG A 45 -8.44 7.34 -2.36
C ARG A 45 -8.20 7.74 -0.92
N ILE A 46 -8.14 6.77 -0.01
CA ILE A 46 -7.91 7.06 1.39
C ILE A 46 -6.53 7.68 1.58
N ILE A 47 -5.52 7.11 0.93
CA ILE A 47 -4.17 7.62 1.05
C ILE A 47 -4.09 9.04 0.51
N ALA A 48 -4.64 9.27 -0.67
CA ALA A 48 -4.59 10.60 -1.27
C ALA A 48 -5.32 11.61 -0.40
N THR A 49 -6.45 11.23 0.17
CA THR A 49 -7.20 12.13 1.04
C THR A 49 -6.43 12.45 2.31
N ALA A 50 -5.79 11.44 2.90
CA ALA A 50 -5.02 11.64 4.12
C ALA A 50 -3.82 12.53 3.91
N LEU A 51 -3.27 12.55 2.70
CA LEU A 51 -2.09 13.36 2.39
C LEU A 51 -2.46 14.72 1.80
N ASP A 52 -3.73 14.94 1.51
CA ASP A 52 -4.15 16.17 0.85
C ASP A 52 -4.34 17.26 1.89
N GLU A 53 -3.49 18.23 1.83
CA GLU A 53 -3.53 19.31 2.81
C GLU A 53 -4.60 20.33 2.49
N THR A 54 -5.18 20.27 1.31
CA THR A 54 -6.24 21.21 0.96
C THR A 54 -7.60 20.75 1.45
N GLY A 55 -7.71 19.49 1.85
CA GLY A 55 -8.98 18.95 2.31
C GLY A 55 -9.93 18.57 1.20
N THR A 56 -9.49 18.60 -0.04
CA THR A 56 -10.34 18.26 -1.17
C THR A 56 -10.41 16.74 -1.32
N PRO A 57 -11.60 16.15 -1.37
CA PRO A 57 -11.67 14.71 -1.56
C PRO A 57 -11.03 14.31 -2.88
N ALA A 58 -10.22 13.29 -2.82
CA ALA A 58 -9.50 12.83 -4.00
C ALA A 58 -10.37 11.88 -4.80
N GLN A 59 -10.35 12.07 -6.11
CA GLN A 59 -10.99 11.13 -7.02
C GLN A 59 -9.90 10.45 -7.79
N VAL A 60 -9.34 9.40 -7.21
CA VAL A 60 -8.20 8.73 -7.82
C VAL A 60 -8.51 7.26 -7.99
N VAL A 61 -7.95 6.69 -9.04
CA VAL A 61 -8.05 5.27 -9.31
C VAL A 61 -6.84 4.54 -8.73
N GLY A 62 -5.73 5.22 -8.66
CA GLY A 62 -4.53 4.67 -8.09
C GLY A 62 -3.56 5.76 -7.71
N CYS A 63 -2.60 5.43 -6.88
CA CYS A 63 -1.53 6.36 -6.54
C CYS A 63 -0.22 5.60 -6.47
N ALA A 64 0.86 6.32 -6.76
CA ALA A 64 2.20 5.76 -6.72
C ALA A 64 3.05 6.66 -5.86
N ILE A 65 3.76 6.06 -4.91
CA ILE A 65 4.60 6.77 -3.96
C ILE A 65 6.03 6.37 -4.24
N PRO A 66 6.91 7.31 -4.57
CA PRO A 66 8.31 6.95 -4.76
C PRO A 66 8.86 6.28 -3.51
N ALA A 67 9.70 5.27 -3.71
CA ALA A 67 10.23 4.51 -2.58
C ALA A 67 10.95 5.41 -1.57
N GLU A 68 11.60 6.46 -2.07
CA GLU A 68 12.34 7.36 -1.19
C GLU A 68 11.43 8.17 -0.29
N ASP A 69 10.15 8.34 -0.64
CA ASP A 69 9.20 9.07 0.18
C ASP A 69 8.36 8.15 1.06
N ALA A 70 8.56 6.86 0.96
CA ALA A 70 7.64 5.90 1.60
C ALA A 70 7.61 6.04 3.10
N ASN A 71 8.77 6.18 3.73
CA ASN A 71 8.80 6.28 5.20
C ASN A 71 8.03 7.47 5.71
N ASP A 72 8.20 8.61 5.05
CA ASP A 72 7.51 9.81 5.47
C ASP A 72 6.00 9.64 5.35
N ILE A 73 5.58 9.08 4.23
CA ILE A 73 4.15 8.91 3.99
C ILE A 73 3.57 7.86 4.93
N LEU A 74 4.31 6.79 5.22
CA LEU A 74 3.86 5.81 6.18
C LEU A 74 3.64 6.43 7.55
N GLN A 75 4.55 7.28 7.99
CA GLN A 75 4.38 7.95 9.26
C GLN A 75 3.13 8.81 9.29
N ARG A 76 2.86 9.51 8.20
CA ARG A 76 1.67 10.35 8.13
C ARG A 76 0.40 9.51 8.19
N LEU A 77 0.37 8.39 7.49
CA LEU A 77 -0.79 7.51 7.51
C LEU A 77 -1.02 6.91 8.89
N VAL A 78 0.05 6.46 9.52
CA VAL A 78 -0.06 5.87 10.86
C VAL A 78 -0.53 6.91 11.86
N ARG A 79 -0.03 8.14 11.77
CA ARG A 79 -0.49 9.21 12.64
C ARG A 79 -1.95 9.54 12.43
N ALA A 80 -2.43 9.36 11.20
CA ALA A 80 -3.84 9.58 10.90
C ALA A 80 -4.72 8.41 11.36
N GLY A 81 -4.12 7.36 11.92
CA GLY A 81 -4.88 6.27 12.49
C GLY A 81 -5.00 5.04 11.61
N TYR A 82 -4.29 4.99 10.48
CA TYR A 82 -4.41 3.87 9.56
C TYR A 82 -3.32 2.85 9.77
N GLY A 83 -3.71 1.57 9.73
CA GLY A 83 -2.73 0.50 9.62
C GLY A 83 -2.40 0.29 8.15
N VAL A 84 -1.16 -0.07 7.85
CA VAL A 84 -0.70 -0.23 6.47
C VAL A 84 0.02 -1.57 6.33
N ALA A 85 -0.40 -2.34 5.33
CA ALA A 85 0.28 -3.56 4.94
C ALA A 85 1.15 -3.25 3.73
N ILE A 86 2.38 -3.73 3.74
CA ILE A 86 3.33 -3.48 2.67
C ILE A 86 3.68 -4.79 2.02
N ALA A 87 3.45 -4.87 0.72
CA ALA A 87 3.78 -6.05 -0.07
C ALA A 87 5.02 -5.78 -0.90
N GLU A 88 5.89 -6.77 -0.97
CA GLU A 88 7.12 -6.67 -1.74
C GLU A 88 7.28 -7.91 -2.60
N ALA A 89 8.06 -7.79 -3.65
CA ALA A 89 8.40 -8.93 -4.46
C ALA A 89 9.23 -9.91 -3.65
N THR A 90 8.89 -11.19 -3.76
CA THR A 90 9.60 -12.24 -3.03
C THR A 90 10.51 -13.05 -3.93
N GLU A 91 10.64 -12.64 -5.17
CA GLU A 91 11.59 -13.26 -6.11
C GLU A 91 12.13 -12.16 -7.02
N SER A 92 13.23 -12.44 -7.69
CA SER A 92 13.83 -11.48 -8.59
C SER A 92 13.04 -11.43 -9.90
N PRO A 93 13.17 -10.32 -10.66
CA PRO A 93 12.58 -10.29 -12.00
C PRO A 93 13.09 -11.40 -12.90
N ASP A 94 14.37 -11.78 -12.76
CA ASP A 94 14.92 -12.87 -13.57
C ASP A 94 14.26 -14.19 -13.24
N SER A 95 14.03 -14.45 -11.96
CA SER A 95 13.36 -15.67 -11.54
C SER A 95 11.95 -15.73 -12.13
N ALA A 96 11.24 -14.64 -12.09
CA ALA A 96 9.89 -14.57 -12.63
C ALA A 96 9.92 -14.85 -14.13
N ARG A 97 10.87 -14.25 -14.85
CA ARG A 97 10.98 -14.46 -16.28
C ARG A 97 11.27 -15.92 -16.62
N ARG A 98 12.12 -16.58 -15.82
CA ARG A 98 12.46 -17.97 -16.10
C ARG A 98 11.26 -18.89 -16.01
N ARG A 99 10.30 -18.58 -15.15
CA ARG A 99 9.11 -19.40 -15.05
C ARG A 99 7.96 -18.87 -15.90
N GLY A 100 8.24 -17.89 -16.78
CA GLY A 100 7.24 -17.37 -17.70
C GLY A 100 6.24 -16.43 -17.09
N ALA A 101 6.52 -15.87 -15.93
CA ALA A 101 5.60 -14.94 -15.30
C ALA A 101 5.90 -13.51 -15.72
N PRO A 102 4.88 -12.68 -15.94
CA PRO A 102 5.11 -11.30 -16.35
C PRO A 102 5.55 -10.38 -15.23
N THR A 103 5.44 -10.81 -13.98
CA THR A 103 5.88 -10.01 -12.85
C THR A 103 6.26 -10.95 -11.71
N PRO A 104 7.16 -10.55 -10.80
CA PRO A 104 7.52 -11.39 -9.66
C PRO A 104 6.33 -11.59 -8.72
N ARG A 105 6.40 -12.68 -7.96
CA ARG A 105 5.43 -12.91 -6.89
C ARG A 105 5.61 -11.86 -5.81
N ARG A 106 4.51 -11.53 -5.15
CA ARG A 106 4.53 -10.57 -4.06
C ARG A 106 3.79 -11.13 -2.86
N GLU A 107 4.24 -10.71 -1.69
CA GLU A 107 3.60 -11.10 -0.43
C GLU A 107 3.66 -9.91 0.49
N VAL A 108 2.73 -9.86 1.44
CA VAL A 108 2.79 -8.87 2.49
C VAL A 108 3.93 -9.25 3.41
N VAL A 109 4.92 -8.38 3.52
CA VAL A 109 6.11 -8.64 4.32
C VAL A 109 6.15 -7.81 5.59
N ARG A 110 5.22 -6.85 5.73
CA ARG A 110 5.27 -5.95 6.86
C ARG A 110 3.90 -5.35 7.10
N ILE A 111 3.52 -5.24 8.35
CA ILE A 111 2.27 -4.57 8.73
C ILE A 111 2.62 -3.57 9.80
N ILE A 112 2.24 -2.32 9.58
CA ILE A 112 2.49 -1.24 10.52
C ILE A 112 1.15 -0.76 11.03
N THR A 113 0.96 -0.82 12.33
CA THR A 113 -0.29 -0.40 12.93
C THR A 113 -0.06 0.82 13.82
N PRO A 114 -1.08 1.67 13.95
CA PRO A 114 -0.96 2.82 14.82
C PRO A 114 -0.78 2.37 16.27
N ILE A 115 0.01 3.11 17.01
CA ILE A 115 0.12 2.88 18.42
C ILE A 115 -1.08 3.52 19.06
N ARG A 116 -1.89 2.70 19.70
CA ARG A 116 -3.01 3.23 20.43
C ARG A 116 -2.53 3.56 21.78
N GLU A 117 -2.59 4.81 22.07
CA GLU A 117 -2.30 5.21 23.40
C GLU A 117 -3.54 5.12 24.18
N GLU A 118 -3.95 3.94 24.46
CA GLU A 118 -5.07 3.80 25.32
C GLU A 118 -4.65 4.07 26.69
N PRO A 119 -5.39 4.88 27.41
CA PRO A 119 -5.08 5.06 28.80
C PRO A 119 -5.21 3.71 29.44
N SER A 120 -4.18 3.28 30.05
CA SER A 120 -4.22 2.03 30.77
C SER A 120 -5.13 2.20 31.96
N PRO A 121 -6.07 1.32 32.15
CA PRO A 121 -6.92 1.42 33.34
C PRO A 121 -6.12 1.39 34.62
N ALA A 122 -5.02 0.70 34.59
CA ALA A 122 -4.21 0.64 35.78
C ALA A 122 -3.61 1.97 36.12
N VAL A 123 -3.38 2.76 35.10
CA VAL A 123 -2.83 4.05 35.35
C VAL A 123 -3.84 4.98 35.87
N ILE A 124 -5.00 4.74 35.52
CA ILE A 124 -6.00 5.56 35.89
C ILE A 124 -6.28 5.44 37.24
N ASN A 125 -6.07 5.00 37.75
CA ASN A 125 -6.46 4.91 38.84
C ASN A 125 -5.82 5.18 39.78
N CYS A 126 -5.54 5.56 39.76
CA CYS A 126 -5.12 5.67 40.42
C CYS A 126 -5.59 6.26 41.30
N ARG A 127 -5.84 6.20 41.72
CA ARG A 127 -6.32 6.51 42.42
C ARG A 127 -6.28 6.47 43.05
#